data_ef375600178a71bb2be7b126315742ec
#
_entry.id   ef375600178a71bb2be7b126315742ec
#
_cell.length_a   1.000
_cell.length_b   1.000
_cell.length_c   1.000
_cell.angle_alpha   90.00
_cell.angle_beta   90.00
_cell.angle_gamma   90.00
#
_symmetry.space_group_name_H-M   'P 1'
#
loop_
_entity.id
_entity.type
_entity.pdbx_description
1 polymer ?
#
loop_
_entity_poly.entity_id
_entity_poly.type
_entity_poly.pdbx_seq_one_letter_code
_entity_poly.pdbx_strand_id
1 'polypeptide(L)'
;ANVQPHCGANANIAAFMALLQPGDRVLSLPIAHGGHLSHGLKPNFSGTFFDIHDYILDADTELLDMDHVRERALECKPKLIICGFSAYPRVIDFAKFREIADEVGAYLMADIAHIAGLVAAGVHPSPFPHADVVTTTTHKTLRGPRGGLILSNDEDIAKKIDRKVFPGSQGGPLMHVIAAKAQAFGEALELSLIHISEPTRPN
;
A
#
# COMPACT_ATOMS: atom_id res chain seq x y z
N ALA A 1 -13.23 -0.08 5.84
CA ALA A 1 -12.16 0.92 5.89
C ALA A 1 -11.80 1.26 7.33
N ASN A 2 -10.50 1.46 7.63
CA ASN A 2 -10.04 1.98 8.92
C ASN A 2 -9.31 3.31 8.68
N VAL A 3 -9.80 4.37 9.31
CA VAL A 3 -9.32 5.76 9.14
C VAL A 3 -8.44 6.23 10.30
N GLN A 4 -8.19 5.39 11.30
CA GLN A 4 -7.48 5.77 12.52
C GLN A 4 -5.95 5.85 12.38
N PRO A 5 -5.25 5.13 11.46
CA PRO A 5 -3.79 5.18 11.39
C PRO A 5 -3.24 6.60 11.31
N HIS A 6 -2.20 6.89 12.12
CA HIS A 6 -1.58 8.21 12.22
C HIS A 6 -0.76 8.59 10.98
N CYS A 7 -0.30 7.60 10.22
CA CYS A 7 0.44 7.77 8.96
C CYS A 7 0.44 6.45 8.16
N GLY A 8 1.01 6.47 6.95
CA GLY A 8 1.14 5.27 6.11
C GLY A 8 1.93 4.14 6.78
N ALA A 9 3.01 4.47 7.49
CA ALA A 9 3.79 3.46 8.22
C ALA A 9 2.95 2.74 9.29
N ASN A 10 2.10 3.46 10.03
CA ASN A 10 1.18 2.83 11.00
C ASN A 10 0.11 1.98 10.30
N ALA A 11 -0.37 2.40 9.14
CA ALA A 11 -1.28 1.59 8.33
C ALA A 11 -0.61 0.27 7.91
N ASN A 12 0.64 0.33 7.44
CA ASN A 12 1.42 -0.85 7.07
C ASN A 12 1.70 -1.76 8.27
N ILE A 13 2.08 -1.20 9.43
CA ILE A 13 2.27 -1.97 10.68
C ILE A 13 0.99 -2.77 11.01
N ALA A 14 -0.16 -2.12 11.01
CA ALA A 14 -1.43 -2.77 11.34
C ALA A 14 -1.80 -3.86 10.32
N ALA A 15 -1.57 -3.62 9.02
CA ALA A 15 -1.78 -4.59 7.96
C ALA A 15 -0.88 -5.82 8.13
N PHE A 16 0.42 -5.63 8.34
CA PHE A 16 1.37 -6.71 8.61
C PHE A 16 0.95 -7.53 9.84
N MET A 17 0.64 -6.87 10.96
CA MET A 17 0.19 -7.54 12.18
C MET A 17 -1.13 -8.31 12.00
N ALA A 18 -1.99 -7.88 11.09
CA ALA A 18 -3.27 -8.56 10.82
C ALA A 18 -3.11 -9.81 9.96
N LEU A 19 -2.14 -9.81 9.05
CA LEU A 19 -1.96 -10.86 8.03
C LEU A 19 -0.84 -11.84 8.37
N LEU A 20 0.16 -11.44 9.17
CA LEU A 20 1.42 -12.14 9.33
C LEU A 20 1.73 -12.44 10.81
N GLN A 21 2.64 -13.41 10.98
CA GLN A 21 3.35 -13.68 12.24
C GLN A 21 4.83 -13.28 12.09
N PRO A 22 5.54 -12.94 13.19
CA PRO A 22 6.97 -12.69 13.13
C PRO A 22 7.72 -13.86 12.46
N GLY A 23 8.62 -13.54 11.54
CA GLY A 23 9.37 -14.52 10.75
C GLY A 23 8.69 -14.97 9.45
N ASP A 24 7.43 -14.58 9.21
CA ASP A 24 6.78 -14.85 7.92
C ASP A 24 7.51 -14.13 6.78
N ARG A 25 7.55 -14.78 5.61
CA ARG A 25 8.20 -14.25 4.41
C ARG A 25 7.34 -13.22 3.70
N VAL A 26 7.98 -12.12 3.33
CA VAL A 26 7.36 -11.00 2.59
C VAL A 26 8.17 -10.74 1.34
N LEU A 27 7.51 -10.61 0.21
CA LEU A 27 8.12 -10.25 -1.07
C LEU A 27 7.75 -8.80 -1.42
N SER A 28 8.74 -7.94 -1.64
CA SER A 28 8.54 -6.51 -1.85
C SER A 28 9.60 -5.89 -2.76
N LEU A 29 9.34 -4.67 -3.26
CA LEU A 29 10.34 -3.87 -3.96
C LEU A 29 11.26 -3.18 -2.94
N PRO A 30 12.59 -3.33 -3.03
CA PRO A 30 13.50 -2.68 -2.10
C PRO A 30 13.56 -1.16 -2.31
N ILE A 31 13.96 -0.44 -1.27
CA ILE A 31 14.02 1.03 -1.31
C ILE A 31 14.92 1.57 -2.43
N ALA A 32 16.00 0.83 -2.77
CA ALA A 32 16.92 1.19 -3.84
C ALA A 32 16.26 1.18 -5.23
N HIS A 33 15.16 0.46 -5.40
CA HIS A 33 14.38 0.36 -6.64
C HIS A 33 13.05 1.13 -6.55
N GLY A 34 12.84 1.94 -5.52
CA GLY A 34 11.65 2.78 -5.37
C GLY A 34 10.61 2.28 -4.38
N GLY A 35 10.89 1.23 -3.60
CA GLY A 35 10.06 0.77 -2.51
C GLY A 35 9.99 1.75 -1.33
N HIS A 36 9.14 1.46 -0.35
CA HIS A 36 9.03 2.26 0.86
C HIS A 36 9.80 1.61 2.02
N LEU A 37 10.29 2.44 2.96
CA LEU A 37 11.03 1.94 4.13
C LEU A 37 10.25 0.88 4.94
N SER A 38 8.91 1.00 5.04
CA SER A 38 8.06 0.05 5.76
C SER A 38 7.73 -1.23 4.98
N HIS A 39 8.35 -1.43 3.81
CA HIS A 39 8.19 -2.64 3.01
C HIS A 39 9.31 -3.66 3.22
N GLY A 40 10.27 -3.41 4.14
CA GLY A 40 11.30 -4.39 4.43
C GLY A 40 12.68 -3.81 4.76
N LEU A 41 12.84 -2.49 4.87
CA LEU A 41 14.13 -1.92 5.22
C LEU A 41 14.59 -2.44 6.59
N LYS A 42 15.81 -2.97 6.68
CA LYS A 42 16.35 -3.64 7.87
C LYS A 42 16.11 -2.94 9.22
N PRO A 43 16.36 -1.62 9.38
CA PRO A 43 16.10 -0.94 10.66
C PRO A 43 14.61 -0.59 10.89
N ASN A 44 13.72 -0.87 9.92
CA ASN A 44 12.29 -0.67 10.08
C ASN A 44 11.64 -1.89 10.75
N PHE A 45 10.43 -1.71 11.34
CA PHE A 45 9.69 -2.83 11.92
C PHE A 45 9.59 -4.02 10.97
N SER A 46 9.34 -3.77 9.69
CA SER A 46 9.18 -4.80 8.67
C SER A 46 10.44 -5.65 8.50
N GLY A 47 11.60 -5.03 8.36
CA GLY A 47 12.88 -5.74 8.26
C GLY A 47 13.38 -6.32 9.58
N THR A 48 12.82 -5.89 10.71
CA THR A 48 13.18 -6.42 12.04
C THR A 48 12.40 -7.68 12.39
N PHE A 49 11.12 -7.75 12.03
CA PHE A 49 10.22 -8.82 12.47
C PHE A 49 9.92 -9.86 11.40
N PHE A 50 10.19 -9.58 10.13
CA PHE A 50 9.80 -10.45 9.02
C PHE A 50 11.01 -10.83 8.15
N ASP A 51 10.89 -11.97 7.46
CA ASP A 51 11.87 -12.46 6.50
C ASP A 51 11.59 -11.82 5.13
N ILE A 52 12.39 -10.80 4.79
CA ILE A 52 12.15 -9.96 3.62
C ILE A 52 12.93 -10.50 2.41
N HIS A 53 12.20 -10.71 1.33
CA HIS A 53 12.71 -11.07 0.01
C HIS A 53 12.36 -9.96 -0.98
N ASP A 54 13.24 -9.75 -1.95
CA ASP A 54 13.08 -8.68 -2.91
C ASP A 54 12.78 -9.22 -4.31
N TYR A 55 11.90 -8.52 -5.05
CA TYR A 55 11.93 -8.45 -6.49
C TYR A 55 12.49 -7.09 -6.91
N ILE A 56 13.11 -7.00 -8.08
CA ILE A 56 13.79 -5.77 -8.52
C ILE A 56 13.27 -5.33 -9.86
N LEU A 57 13.54 -4.09 -10.23
CA LEU A 57 13.29 -3.59 -11.57
C LEU A 57 14.32 -4.17 -12.53
N ASP A 58 13.92 -4.35 -13.78
CA ASP A 58 14.83 -4.68 -14.86
C ASP A 58 15.86 -3.56 -15.04
N ALA A 59 17.13 -3.92 -15.16
CA ALA A 59 18.25 -2.98 -15.13
C ALA A 59 18.33 -2.08 -16.37
N ASP A 60 17.83 -2.54 -17.52
CA ASP A 60 17.91 -1.82 -18.79
C ASP A 60 16.69 -0.94 -19.03
N THR A 61 15.51 -1.43 -18.67
CA THR A 61 14.23 -0.76 -18.92
C THR A 61 13.69 0.03 -17.74
N GLU A 62 14.19 -0.26 -16.53
CA GLU A 62 13.68 0.27 -15.25
C GLU A 62 12.18 -0.06 -15.03
N LEU A 63 11.68 -1.12 -15.64
CA LEU A 63 10.31 -1.59 -15.52
C LEU A 63 10.22 -2.79 -14.57
N LEU A 64 9.03 -2.99 -14.03
CA LEU A 64 8.67 -4.25 -13.34
C LEU A 64 8.57 -5.35 -14.40
N ASP A 65 9.43 -6.34 -14.29
CA ASP A 65 9.30 -7.60 -15.01
C ASP A 65 8.44 -8.55 -14.16
N MET A 66 7.21 -8.82 -14.64
CA MET A 66 6.27 -9.66 -13.91
C MET A 66 6.66 -11.14 -13.92
N ASP A 67 7.43 -11.59 -14.89
CA ASP A 67 8.00 -12.95 -14.90
C ASP A 67 9.05 -13.09 -13.82
N HIS A 68 9.91 -12.08 -13.64
CA HIS A 68 10.86 -12.03 -12.52
C HIS A 68 10.14 -11.99 -11.16
N VAL A 69 9.09 -11.18 -11.01
CA VAL A 69 8.28 -11.14 -9.77
C VAL A 69 7.71 -12.53 -9.47
N ARG A 70 7.18 -13.22 -10.48
CA ARG A 70 6.63 -14.57 -10.35
C ARG A 70 7.70 -15.59 -9.95
N GLU A 71 8.88 -15.56 -10.61
CA GLU A 71 10.01 -16.42 -10.28
C GLU A 71 10.42 -16.25 -8.81
N ARG A 72 10.60 -15.02 -8.36
CA ARG A 72 10.92 -14.71 -6.97
C ARG A 72 9.84 -15.17 -5.98
N ALA A 73 8.56 -15.03 -6.34
CA ALA A 73 7.46 -15.51 -5.51
C ALA A 73 7.46 -17.05 -5.39
N LEU A 74 7.69 -17.77 -6.48
CA LEU A 74 7.78 -19.23 -6.47
C LEU A 74 8.96 -19.72 -5.66
N GLU A 75 10.09 -19.03 -5.73
CA GLU A 75 11.32 -19.37 -5.00
C GLU A 75 11.15 -19.17 -3.49
N CYS A 76 10.72 -17.97 -3.06
CA CYS A 76 10.66 -17.66 -1.63
C CYS A 76 9.34 -18.07 -0.96
N LYS A 77 8.27 -18.33 -1.75
CA LYS A 77 6.93 -18.68 -1.25
C LYS A 77 6.49 -17.75 -0.12
N PRO A 78 6.29 -16.45 -0.41
CA PRO A 78 5.97 -15.47 0.59
C PRO A 78 4.57 -15.68 1.12
N LYS A 79 4.29 -15.18 2.31
CA LYS A 79 2.93 -15.10 2.85
C LYS A 79 2.24 -13.78 2.48
N LEU A 80 3.03 -12.77 2.14
CA LEU A 80 2.57 -11.47 1.68
C LEU A 80 3.41 -10.99 0.50
N ILE A 81 2.74 -10.55 -0.56
CA ILE A 81 3.37 -9.79 -1.65
C ILE A 81 2.91 -8.34 -1.51
N ILE A 82 3.85 -7.40 -1.58
CA ILE A 82 3.55 -5.96 -1.55
C ILE A 82 3.75 -5.39 -2.94
N CYS A 83 2.73 -4.72 -3.46
CA CYS A 83 2.79 -3.87 -4.64
C CYS A 83 2.41 -2.43 -4.28
N GLY A 84 2.84 -1.48 -5.10
CA GLY A 84 2.74 -0.07 -4.77
C GLY A 84 4.04 0.46 -4.14
N PHE A 85 4.42 1.68 -4.49
CA PHE A 85 5.80 2.13 -4.37
C PHE A 85 5.88 3.61 -4.02
N SER A 86 7.05 4.04 -3.53
CA SER A 86 7.34 5.46 -3.26
C SER A 86 7.78 6.19 -4.52
N ALA A 87 8.52 5.53 -5.40
CA ALA A 87 9.20 6.16 -6.53
C ALA A 87 9.21 5.25 -7.77
N TYR A 88 8.03 4.88 -8.25
CA TYR A 88 7.85 4.13 -9.49
C TYR A 88 6.84 4.87 -10.38
N PRO A 89 7.28 5.59 -11.43
CA PRO A 89 6.42 6.48 -12.22
C PRO A 89 5.72 5.77 -13.39
N ARG A 90 5.40 4.50 -13.24
CA ARG A 90 4.72 3.69 -14.25
C ARG A 90 3.42 3.12 -13.71
N VAL A 91 2.58 2.66 -14.61
CA VAL A 91 1.34 1.96 -14.25
C VAL A 91 1.67 0.64 -13.56
N ILE A 92 0.95 0.33 -12.48
CA ILE A 92 1.07 -0.92 -11.74
C ILE A 92 -0.04 -1.86 -12.21
N ASP A 93 0.34 -3.05 -12.65
CA ASP A 93 -0.60 -4.11 -13.02
C ASP A 93 -1.00 -4.93 -11.78
N PHE A 94 -2.00 -4.46 -11.05
CA PHE A 94 -2.50 -5.15 -9.86
C PHE A 94 -3.10 -6.53 -10.18
N ALA A 95 -3.64 -6.73 -11.38
CA ALA A 95 -4.20 -8.01 -11.80
C ALA A 95 -3.09 -9.07 -11.91
N LYS A 96 -1.95 -8.72 -12.52
CA LYS A 96 -0.79 -9.61 -12.59
C LYS A 96 -0.22 -9.95 -11.22
N PHE A 97 -0.13 -8.98 -10.31
CA PHE A 97 0.26 -9.25 -8.93
C PHE A 97 -0.70 -10.21 -8.23
N ARG A 98 -2.02 -10.08 -8.50
CA ARG A 98 -3.03 -11.01 -7.94
C ARG A 98 -2.83 -12.43 -8.47
N GLU A 99 -2.64 -12.61 -9.79
CA GLU A 99 -2.37 -13.91 -10.39
C GLU A 99 -1.17 -14.60 -9.72
N ILE A 100 -0.06 -13.86 -9.50
CA ILE A 100 1.13 -14.37 -8.85
C ILE A 100 0.86 -14.71 -7.37
N ALA A 101 0.14 -13.86 -6.66
CA ALA A 101 -0.17 -14.08 -5.26
C ALA A 101 -1.07 -15.32 -5.07
N ASP A 102 -2.04 -15.53 -5.96
CA ASP A 102 -2.90 -16.72 -5.97
C ASP A 102 -2.09 -17.99 -6.23
N GLU A 103 -1.13 -17.94 -7.16
CA GLU A 103 -0.29 -19.09 -7.50
C GLU A 103 0.53 -19.60 -6.32
N VAL A 104 0.99 -18.71 -5.45
CA VAL A 104 1.79 -19.06 -4.27
C VAL A 104 1.00 -19.09 -2.96
N GLY A 105 -0.29 -18.76 -3.00
CA GLY A 105 -1.15 -18.71 -1.82
C GLY A 105 -0.83 -17.56 -0.86
N ALA A 106 -0.34 -16.43 -1.39
CA ALA A 106 0.01 -15.25 -0.63
C ALA A 106 -1.13 -14.23 -0.55
N TYR A 107 -1.15 -13.43 0.51
CA TYR A 107 -1.90 -12.18 0.51
C TYR A 107 -1.26 -11.16 -0.43
N LEU A 108 -2.09 -10.30 -1.02
CA LEU A 108 -1.64 -9.14 -1.80
C LEU A 108 -1.99 -7.85 -1.08
N MET A 109 -0.97 -7.06 -0.74
CA MET A 109 -1.13 -5.73 -0.18
C MET A 109 -0.68 -4.68 -1.19
N ALA A 110 -1.53 -3.70 -1.47
CA ALA A 110 -1.21 -2.56 -2.31
C ALA A 110 -1.02 -1.29 -1.46
N ASP A 111 0.19 -0.77 -1.39
CA ASP A 111 0.48 0.54 -0.79
C ASP A 111 0.43 1.62 -1.87
N ILE A 112 -0.70 2.32 -1.95
CA ILE A 112 -0.95 3.33 -2.98
C ILE A 112 -0.70 4.77 -2.48
N ALA A 113 0.05 4.94 -1.41
CA ALA A 113 0.25 6.25 -0.77
C ALA A 113 0.66 7.36 -1.74
N HIS A 114 1.48 7.05 -2.75
CA HIS A 114 1.95 8.04 -3.72
C HIS A 114 1.01 8.26 -4.91
N ILE A 115 0.12 7.31 -5.18
CA ILE A 115 -0.79 7.33 -6.34
C ILE A 115 -2.27 7.38 -5.96
N ALA A 116 -2.60 7.48 -4.68
CA ALA A 116 -4.00 7.39 -4.22
C ALA A 116 -4.90 8.46 -4.84
N GLY A 117 -4.40 9.67 -5.05
CA GLY A 117 -5.13 10.72 -5.76
C GLY A 117 -5.38 10.37 -7.24
N LEU A 118 -4.40 9.76 -7.90
CA LEU A 118 -4.54 9.31 -9.30
C LEU A 118 -5.54 8.15 -9.42
N VAL A 119 -5.53 7.24 -8.45
CA VAL A 119 -6.50 6.14 -8.37
C VAL A 119 -7.91 6.69 -8.12
N ALA A 120 -8.06 7.61 -7.17
CA ALA A 120 -9.35 8.25 -6.88
C ALA A 120 -9.90 9.04 -8.08
N ALA A 121 -9.03 9.67 -8.87
CA ALA A 121 -9.38 10.38 -10.10
C ALA A 121 -9.60 9.46 -11.32
N GLY A 122 -9.38 8.16 -11.21
CA GLY A 122 -9.54 7.19 -12.30
C GLY A 122 -8.45 7.25 -13.39
N VAL A 123 -7.35 7.97 -13.16
CA VAL A 123 -6.23 8.09 -14.11
C VAL A 123 -5.14 7.02 -13.90
N HIS A 124 -5.20 6.29 -12.81
CA HIS A 124 -4.41 5.10 -12.54
C HIS A 124 -5.37 3.95 -12.18
N PRO A 125 -5.07 2.69 -12.59
CA PRO A 125 -5.88 1.53 -12.23
C PRO A 125 -6.09 1.42 -10.72
N SER A 126 -7.29 0.98 -10.31
CA SER A 126 -7.59 0.68 -8.92
C SER A 126 -6.93 -0.63 -8.49
N PRO A 127 -6.39 -0.74 -7.27
CA PRO A 127 -5.96 -2.02 -6.72
C PRO A 127 -7.13 -2.97 -6.44
N PHE A 128 -8.37 -2.46 -6.36
CA PHE A 128 -9.56 -3.31 -6.25
C PHE A 128 -10.08 -3.73 -7.62
N PRO A 129 -10.51 -5.00 -7.76
CA PRO A 129 -10.75 -6.00 -6.70
C PRO A 129 -9.55 -6.89 -6.36
N HIS A 130 -8.35 -6.59 -6.81
CA HIS A 130 -7.20 -7.49 -6.81
C HIS A 130 -6.50 -7.63 -5.46
N ALA A 131 -6.37 -6.53 -4.70
CA ALA A 131 -5.65 -6.54 -3.43
C ALA A 131 -6.56 -6.95 -2.25
N ASP A 132 -6.03 -7.79 -1.35
CA ASP A 132 -6.69 -8.16 -0.10
C ASP A 132 -6.72 -6.98 0.87
N VAL A 133 -5.65 -6.20 0.88
CA VAL A 133 -5.49 -5.00 1.71
C VAL A 133 -4.89 -3.88 0.87
N VAL A 134 -5.47 -2.70 0.99
CA VAL A 134 -4.93 -1.48 0.40
C VAL A 134 -4.58 -0.52 1.54
N THR A 135 -3.36 -0.02 1.53
CA THR A 135 -2.90 1.02 2.47
C THR A 135 -2.59 2.29 1.72
N THR A 136 -2.79 3.42 2.37
CA THR A 136 -2.41 4.72 1.82
C THR A 136 -2.17 5.75 2.90
N THR A 137 -1.55 6.86 2.52
CA THR A 137 -1.54 8.11 3.28
C THR A 137 -2.65 9.02 2.82
N THR A 138 -3.08 9.93 3.69
CA THR A 138 -4.06 10.95 3.33
C THR A 138 -3.43 12.30 2.96
N HIS A 139 -2.14 12.49 3.22
CA HIS A 139 -1.41 13.78 3.12
C HIS A 139 -0.46 13.91 1.93
N LYS A 140 -0.60 13.04 0.93
CA LYS A 140 0.17 13.10 -0.33
C LYS A 140 -0.77 13.50 -1.48
N THR A 141 -0.90 12.67 -2.50
CA THR A 141 -1.77 12.98 -3.65
C THR A 141 -3.25 13.13 -3.32
N LEU A 142 -3.73 12.61 -2.17
CA LEU A 142 -5.08 12.89 -1.67
C LEU A 142 -5.25 14.28 -1.03
N ARG A 143 -4.16 15.03 -0.82
CA ARG A 143 -4.17 16.41 -0.31
C ARG A 143 -4.92 16.60 1.02
N GLY A 144 -4.99 15.56 1.85
CA GLY A 144 -5.64 15.60 3.16
C GLY A 144 -4.67 15.88 4.31
N PRO A 145 -5.15 15.75 5.55
CA PRO A 145 -4.31 15.87 6.76
C PRO A 145 -3.33 14.71 6.84
N ARG A 146 -2.25 14.90 7.62
CA ARG A 146 -1.34 13.79 7.92
C ARG A 146 -2.09 12.65 8.59
N GLY A 147 -2.04 11.48 7.96
CA GLY A 147 -2.73 10.29 8.41
C GLY A 147 -2.52 9.12 7.47
N GLY A 148 -3.01 7.96 7.86
CA GLY A 148 -3.09 6.76 7.06
C GLY A 148 -4.53 6.26 6.91
N LEU A 149 -4.73 5.36 5.98
CA LEU A 149 -6.00 4.71 5.69
C LEU A 149 -5.73 3.26 5.31
N ILE A 150 -6.58 2.34 5.76
CA ILE A 150 -6.54 0.94 5.38
C ILE A 150 -7.91 0.54 4.84
N LEU A 151 -7.91 -0.13 3.70
CA LEU A 151 -9.11 -0.60 3.02
C LEU A 151 -8.99 -2.11 2.79
N SER A 152 -10.10 -2.81 2.90
CA SER A 152 -10.26 -4.20 2.50
C SER A 152 -11.71 -4.46 2.14
N ASN A 153 -11.96 -5.32 1.15
CA ASN A 153 -13.29 -5.82 0.82
C ASN A 153 -13.63 -7.12 1.57
N ASP A 154 -12.66 -7.72 2.26
CA ASP A 154 -12.85 -8.90 3.10
C ASP A 154 -13.18 -8.46 4.53
N GLU A 155 -14.35 -8.89 5.04
CA GLU A 155 -14.81 -8.51 6.39
C GLU A 155 -13.94 -9.10 7.51
N ASP A 156 -13.39 -10.29 7.33
CA ASP A 156 -12.58 -10.95 8.36
C ASP A 156 -11.19 -10.31 8.44
N ILE A 157 -10.63 -9.94 7.29
CA ILE A 157 -9.40 -9.15 7.24
C ILE A 157 -9.66 -7.76 7.86
N ALA A 158 -10.76 -7.11 7.52
CA ALA A 158 -11.11 -5.80 8.09
C ALA A 158 -11.23 -5.86 9.61
N LYS A 159 -11.91 -6.87 10.16
CA LYS A 159 -12.01 -7.08 11.63
C LYS A 159 -10.64 -7.32 12.29
N LYS A 160 -9.75 -8.07 11.63
CA LYS A 160 -8.37 -8.27 12.12
C LYS A 160 -7.60 -6.95 12.13
N ILE A 161 -7.69 -6.16 11.04
CA ILE A 161 -7.07 -4.84 10.94
C ILE A 161 -7.55 -3.92 12.04
N ASP A 162 -8.87 -3.82 12.27
CA ASP A 162 -9.43 -2.97 13.31
C ASP A 162 -8.86 -3.29 14.69
N ARG A 163 -8.74 -4.59 15.04
CA ARG A 163 -8.13 -5.03 16.28
C ARG A 163 -6.63 -4.73 16.36
N LYS A 164 -5.93 -4.72 15.23
CA LYS A 164 -4.49 -4.42 15.17
C LYS A 164 -4.20 -2.93 15.13
N VAL A 165 -5.14 -2.12 14.68
CA VAL A 165 -5.10 -0.67 14.86
C VAL A 165 -5.37 -0.34 16.31
N PHE A 166 -6.53 -0.74 16.85
CA PHE A 166 -6.89 -0.49 18.23
C PHE A 166 -7.46 -1.77 18.89
N PRO A 167 -6.93 -2.22 19.99
CA PRO A 167 -5.84 -1.65 20.81
C PRO A 167 -4.43 -2.13 20.40
N GLY A 168 -4.27 -2.75 19.23
CA GLY A 168 -3.04 -3.48 18.87
C GLY A 168 -1.80 -2.60 18.75
N SER A 169 -1.91 -1.46 18.07
CA SER A 169 -0.76 -0.56 17.79
C SER A 169 -1.01 0.89 18.14
N GLN A 170 -2.26 1.27 18.44
CA GLN A 170 -2.65 2.63 18.77
C GLN A 170 -3.62 2.65 19.96
N GLY A 171 -3.72 3.82 20.62
CA GLY A 171 -4.73 4.13 21.62
C GLY A 171 -5.94 4.85 21.02
N GLY A 172 -6.46 5.86 21.73
CA GLY A 172 -7.60 6.65 21.28
C GLY A 172 -7.32 7.39 19.95
N PRO A 173 -8.33 7.54 19.08
CA PRO A 173 -8.18 8.18 17.79
C PRO A 173 -7.95 9.69 17.91
N LEU A 174 -7.23 10.26 16.93
CA LEU A 174 -7.08 11.71 16.77
C LEU A 174 -8.30 12.26 16.01
N MET A 175 -9.37 12.59 16.73
CA MET A 175 -10.66 12.93 16.14
C MET A 175 -10.61 14.17 15.23
N HIS A 176 -9.76 15.15 15.54
CA HIS A 176 -9.54 16.32 14.67
C HIS A 176 -8.92 15.92 13.32
N VAL A 177 -8.03 14.93 13.29
CA VAL A 177 -7.47 14.38 12.05
C VAL A 177 -8.53 13.59 11.27
N ILE A 178 -9.36 12.80 11.97
CA ILE A 178 -10.44 12.04 11.32
C ILE A 178 -11.47 12.99 10.69
N ALA A 179 -11.85 14.06 11.40
CA ALA A 179 -12.73 15.08 10.84
C ALA A 179 -12.13 15.76 9.60
N ALA A 180 -10.83 16.10 9.65
CA ALA A 180 -10.13 16.67 8.50
C ALA A 180 -10.00 15.67 7.32
N LYS A 181 -9.87 14.37 7.59
CA LYS A 181 -9.93 13.32 6.54
C LYS A 181 -11.31 13.30 5.86
N ALA A 182 -12.39 13.37 6.64
CA ALA A 182 -13.75 13.40 6.10
C ALA A 182 -13.96 14.61 5.18
N GLN A 183 -13.48 15.80 5.59
CA GLN A 183 -13.51 17.00 4.75
C GLN A 183 -12.69 16.80 3.45
N ALA A 184 -11.46 16.30 3.56
CA ALA A 184 -10.59 16.08 2.41
C ALA A 184 -11.19 15.06 1.41
N PHE A 185 -11.83 14.00 1.90
CA PHE A 185 -12.50 13.02 1.04
C PHE A 185 -13.75 13.60 0.39
N GLY A 186 -14.51 14.44 1.10
CA GLY A 186 -15.61 15.20 0.50
C GLY A 186 -15.12 16.09 -0.64
N GLU A 187 -14.05 16.85 -0.44
CA GLU A 187 -13.44 17.67 -1.49
C GLU A 187 -12.92 16.82 -2.67
N ALA A 188 -12.37 15.64 -2.40
CA ALA A 188 -11.87 14.75 -3.44
C ALA A 188 -12.96 14.17 -4.34
N LEU A 189 -14.21 14.17 -3.90
CA LEU A 189 -15.36 13.76 -4.71
C LEU A 189 -15.83 14.87 -5.66
N GLU A 190 -15.39 16.11 -5.45
CA GLU A 190 -15.74 17.23 -6.32
C GLU A 190 -14.90 17.20 -7.61
N LEU A 191 -15.55 17.43 -8.76
CA LEU A 191 -14.90 17.43 -10.08
C LEU A 191 -13.71 18.39 -10.19
N SER A 192 -13.69 19.46 -9.38
CA SER A 192 -12.61 20.44 -9.35
C SER A 192 -11.25 19.84 -8.96
N LEU A 193 -11.21 18.74 -8.22
CA LEU A 193 -9.96 18.11 -7.78
C LEU A 193 -9.26 17.37 -8.91
N ILE A 194 -9.99 16.88 -9.90
CA ILE A 194 -9.43 16.24 -11.10
C ILE A 194 -8.53 17.24 -11.85
N HIS A 195 -8.92 18.51 -11.91
CA HIS A 195 -8.13 19.57 -12.56
C HIS A 195 -6.91 20.01 -11.75
N ILE A 196 -6.91 19.86 -10.43
CA ILE A 196 -5.76 20.22 -9.57
C ILE A 196 -4.67 19.12 -9.61
N SER A 197 -5.06 17.89 -9.91
CA SER A 197 -4.13 16.74 -10.01
C SER A 197 -3.48 16.62 -11.39
N GLU A 198 -3.98 17.34 -12.41
CA GLU A 198 -3.30 17.40 -13.69
C GLU A 198 -2.01 18.25 -13.56
N PRO A 199 -0.85 17.72 -13.99
CA PRO A 199 0.35 18.55 -14.09
C PRO A 199 0.03 19.70 -15.03
N THR A 200 0.19 20.93 -14.57
CA THR A 200 0.13 22.11 -15.44
C THR A 200 1.07 21.88 -16.61
N ARG A 201 0.51 21.71 -17.80
CA ARG A 201 1.32 21.66 -19.02
C ARG A 201 2.06 22.99 -19.08
N PRO A 202 3.40 23.03 -19.20
CA PRO A 202 4.09 24.27 -19.50
C PRO A 202 3.59 24.73 -20.89
N ASN A 203 3.16 25.98 -20.96
CA ASN A 203 2.83 26.65 -22.20
C ASN A 203 4.07 26.76 -23.09
#